data_b5b58011c42ff35bbd9fe37c5febde0c
#
_entry.id   b5b58011c42ff35bbd9fe37c5febde0c
#
_cell.length_a   1.000
_cell.length_b   1.000
_cell.length_c   1.000
_cell.angle_alpha   90.00
_cell.angle_beta   90.00
_cell.angle_gamma   90.00
#
_symmetry.space_group_name_H-M   'P 1'
#
loop_
_entity.id
_entity.type
_entity.pdbx_description
1 polymer ?
#
loop_
_entity_poly.entity_id
_entity_poly.type
_entity_poly.pdbx_seq_one_letter_code
_entity_poly.pdbx_strand_id
1 'polypeptide(L)'
;QQQLLLEEQNLRLRSLDNAKSTFLTTVAHEIKNPLSSISLHARDTSELLEEEPLDFSLMQENLRTIEQSVMRIDRIVLDLMDTVSIEQGRLALSLIPSDLSGLLYSVKKDYCSHPSPKNNQLVLTTQSGLPEISADPERLIQVVTNLISNAERHTQNGTITISLTGEPGWQTICVSDTGTGMSEEMRKNALKGYVSADKDYWRHGIGLYVCHQIITAHGGKIWLKSKEGEGTQVFFSLPEEES
;
A
#
# COMPACT_ATOMS: atom_id res chain seq x y z
N GLN A 1 0.11 -0.69 44.44
CA GLN A 1 0.82 -0.07 43.28
C GLN A 1 1.49 -1.11 42.37
N GLN A 2 2.31 -2.04 42.92
CA GLN A 2 2.95 -3.10 42.10
C GLN A 2 1.95 -4.04 41.41
N GLN A 3 0.84 -4.38 42.04
CA GLN A 3 -0.18 -5.26 41.51
C GLN A 3 -0.94 -4.62 40.33
N LEU A 4 -1.27 -3.33 40.47
CA LEU A 4 -1.89 -2.54 39.37
C LEU A 4 -0.96 -2.41 38.17
N LEU A 5 0.32 -2.18 38.38
CA LEU A 5 1.32 -2.11 37.29
C LEU A 5 1.46 -3.45 36.58
N LEU A 6 1.44 -4.56 37.33
CA LEU A 6 1.52 -5.91 36.76
C LEU A 6 0.26 -6.26 35.94
N GLU A 7 -0.91 -5.86 36.40
CA GLU A 7 -2.18 -6.03 35.68
C GLU A 7 -2.18 -5.23 34.39
N GLU A 8 -1.72 -3.99 34.42
CA GLU A 8 -1.59 -3.14 33.23
C GLU A 8 -0.61 -3.73 32.21
N GLN A 9 0.55 -4.22 32.66
CA GLN A 9 1.52 -4.91 31.81
C GLN A 9 0.95 -6.20 31.19
N ASN A 10 0.21 -7.00 31.98
CA ASN A 10 -0.45 -8.21 31.47
C ASN A 10 -1.54 -7.90 30.44
N LEU A 11 -2.33 -6.86 30.63
CA LEU A 11 -3.33 -6.41 29.67
C LEU A 11 -2.66 -5.96 28.37
N ARG A 12 -1.57 -5.23 28.47
CA ARG A 12 -0.78 -4.78 27.31
C ARG A 12 -0.16 -5.95 26.54
N LEU A 13 0.43 -6.92 27.23
CA LEU A 13 0.98 -8.14 26.63
C LEU A 13 -0.10 -8.95 25.91
N ARG A 14 -1.26 -9.14 26.53
CA ARG A 14 -2.40 -9.84 25.90
C ARG A 14 -2.92 -9.11 24.67
N SER A 15 -2.98 -7.78 24.70
CA SER A 15 -3.42 -6.99 23.53
C SER A 15 -2.43 -7.12 22.37
N LEU A 16 -1.12 -7.14 22.64
CA LEU A 16 -0.08 -7.35 21.62
C LEU A 16 -0.14 -8.76 21.03
N ASP A 17 -0.33 -9.78 21.87
CA ASP A 17 -0.43 -11.18 21.41
C ASP A 17 -1.67 -11.41 20.55
N ASN A 18 -2.81 -10.83 20.94
CA ASN A 18 -4.04 -10.86 20.15
C ASN A 18 -3.87 -10.12 18.82
N ALA A 19 -3.23 -8.95 18.81
CA ALA A 19 -2.93 -8.20 17.60
C ALA A 19 -2.04 -9.01 16.63
N LYS A 20 -0.98 -9.66 17.16
CA LYS A 20 -0.10 -10.53 16.38
C LYS A 20 -0.85 -11.72 15.77
N SER A 21 -1.72 -12.37 16.56
CA SER A 21 -2.53 -13.50 16.07
C SER A 21 -3.51 -13.07 14.97
N THR A 22 -4.15 -11.91 15.14
CA THR A 22 -5.05 -11.33 14.14
C THR A 22 -4.28 -10.99 12.86
N PHE A 23 -3.08 -10.40 12.96
CA PHE A 23 -2.19 -10.13 11.85
C PHE A 23 -1.87 -11.39 11.03
N LEU A 24 -1.39 -12.45 11.68
CA LEU A 24 -1.07 -13.70 10.99
C LEU A 24 -2.29 -14.29 10.29
N THR A 25 -3.47 -14.20 10.90
CA THR A 25 -4.72 -14.65 10.30
C THR A 25 -5.08 -13.84 9.05
N THR A 26 -4.89 -12.52 9.10
CA THR A 26 -5.15 -11.64 7.94
C THR A 26 -4.18 -11.90 6.81
N VAL A 27 -2.87 -12.02 7.11
CA VAL A 27 -1.85 -12.39 6.11
C VAL A 27 -2.20 -13.72 5.43
N ALA A 28 -2.58 -14.72 6.23
CA ALA A 28 -3.00 -16.01 5.69
C ALA A 28 -4.21 -15.89 4.76
N HIS A 29 -5.20 -15.07 5.10
CA HIS A 29 -6.35 -14.80 4.24
C HIS A 29 -5.98 -14.01 2.98
N GLU A 30 -5.13 -13.00 3.10
CA GLU A 30 -4.68 -12.21 1.95
C GLU A 30 -3.84 -13.02 0.95
N ILE A 31 -3.05 -13.99 1.43
CA ILE A 31 -2.31 -14.94 0.56
C ILE A 31 -3.25 -15.98 -0.02
N LYS A 32 -4.21 -16.51 0.76
CA LYS A 32 -5.14 -17.55 0.30
C LYS A 32 -6.00 -17.08 -0.88
N ASN A 33 -6.43 -15.82 -0.87
CA ASN A 33 -7.30 -15.28 -1.93
C ASN A 33 -6.64 -15.34 -3.32
N PRO A 34 -5.44 -14.78 -3.56
CA PRO A 34 -4.77 -14.87 -4.85
C PRO A 34 -4.37 -16.31 -5.20
N LEU A 35 -3.99 -17.15 -4.22
CA LEU A 35 -3.73 -18.59 -4.47
C LEU A 35 -4.97 -19.30 -4.99
N SER A 36 -6.16 -19.03 -4.42
CA SER A 36 -7.43 -19.58 -4.91
C SER A 36 -7.73 -19.10 -6.33
N SER A 37 -7.45 -17.83 -6.65
CA SER A 37 -7.61 -17.28 -7.99
C SER A 37 -6.67 -17.98 -8.99
N ILE A 38 -5.39 -18.15 -8.64
CA ILE A 38 -4.41 -18.88 -9.47
C ILE A 38 -4.91 -20.29 -9.76
N SER A 39 -5.34 -21.04 -8.72
CA SER A 39 -5.81 -22.42 -8.86
C SER A 39 -7.05 -22.53 -9.75
N LEU A 40 -7.99 -21.58 -9.61
CA LEU A 40 -9.20 -21.53 -10.43
C LEU A 40 -8.86 -21.31 -11.92
N HIS A 41 -8.16 -20.20 -12.23
CA HIS A 41 -7.86 -19.83 -13.62
C HIS A 41 -6.88 -20.79 -14.29
N ALA A 42 -5.99 -21.43 -13.54
CA ALA A 42 -5.14 -22.49 -14.09
C ALA A 42 -5.96 -23.73 -14.49
N ARG A 43 -6.95 -24.12 -13.67
CA ARG A 43 -7.87 -25.22 -14.01
C ARG A 43 -8.75 -24.87 -15.20
N ASP A 44 -9.37 -23.68 -15.19
CA ASP A 44 -10.22 -23.21 -16.27
C ASP A 44 -9.44 -23.16 -17.61
N THR A 45 -8.17 -22.73 -17.57
CA THR A 45 -7.29 -22.74 -18.74
C THR A 45 -7.02 -24.16 -19.22
N SER A 46 -6.84 -25.13 -18.29
CA SER A 46 -6.63 -26.54 -18.65
C SER A 46 -7.88 -27.16 -19.26
N GLU A 47 -9.07 -26.82 -18.79
CA GLU A 47 -10.36 -27.27 -19.35
C GLU A 47 -10.56 -26.69 -20.76
N LEU A 48 -10.23 -25.41 -20.99
CA LEU A 48 -10.30 -24.76 -22.32
C LEU A 48 -9.36 -25.39 -23.36
N LEU A 49 -8.27 -26.03 -22.94
CA LEU A 49 -7.38 -26.77 -23.85
C LEU A 49 -8.00 -28.07 -24.40
N GLU A 50 -9.05 -28.59 -23.75
CA GLU A 50 -9.79 -29.79 -24.17
C GLU A 50 -10.98 -29.45 -25.06
N GLU A 51 -11.35 -28.16 -25.22
CA GLU A 51 -12.48 -27.68 -26.02
C GLU A 51 -12.06 -27.33 -27.46
N GLU A 52 -12.96 -27.58 -28.43
CA GLU A 52 -12.82 -27.15 -29.83
C GLU A 52 -14.04 -26.32 -30.26
N PRO A 53 -13.87 -25.10 -30.84
CA PRO A 53 -12.59 -24.42 -31.11
C PRO A 53 -11.94 -23.81 -29.87
N LEU A 54 -10.60 -23.76 -29.83
CA LEU A 54 -9.83 -23.17 -28.73
C LEU A 54 -10.15 -21.68 -28.56
N ASP A 55 -10.53 -21.28 -27.33
CA ASP A 55 -10.69 -19.85 -26.99
C ASP A 55 -9.41 -19.24 -26.45
N PHE A 56 -8.52 -18.83 -27.35
CA PHE A 56 -7.25 -18.17 -27.01
C PHE A 56 -7.43 -16.87 -26.23
N SER A 57 -8.54 -16.15 -26.46
CA SER A 57 -8.81 -14.87 -25.76
C SER A 57 -9.04 -15.09 -24.28
N LEU A 58 -9.90 -16.07 -23.95
CA LEU A 58 -10.22 -16.42 -22.57
C LEU A 58 -9.02 -17.03 -21.85
N MET A 59 -8.23 -17.88 -22.55
CA MET A 59 -6.99 -18.42 -22.02
C MET A 59 -5.98 -17.30 -21.68
N GLN A 60 -5.87 -16.28 -22.54
CA GLN A 60 -4.99 -15.15 -22.31
C GLN A 60 -5.45 -14.28 -21.13
N GLU A 61 -6.75 -14.11 -20.94
CA GLU A 61 -7.33 -13.42 -19.78
C GLU A 61 -7.04 -14.18 -18.47
N ASN A 62 -7.21 -15.51 -18.48
CA ASN A 62 -6.89 -16.35 -17.33
C ASN A 62 -5.41 -16.26 -16.94
N LEU A 63 -4.49 -16.32 -17.92
CA LEU A 63 -3.05 -16.18 -17.68
C LEU A 63 -2.70 -14.81 -17.08
N ARG A 64 -3.29 -13.72 -17.58
CA ARG A 64 -3.11 -12.38 -16.99
C ARG A 64 -3.59 -12.31 -15.54
N THR A 65 -4.70 -12.96 -15.23
CA THR A 65 -5.25 -13.00 -13.86
C THR A 65 -4.32 -13.80 -12.93
N ILE A 66 -3.71 -14.87 -13.43
CA ILE A 66 -2.69 -15.64 -12.71
C ILE A 66 -1.46 -14.75 -12.42
N GLU A 67 -0.91 -14.08 -13.44
CA GLU A 67 0.24 -13.16 -13.27
C GLU A 67 -0.04 -12.07 -12.24
N GLN A 68 -1.21 -11.41 -12.31
CA GLN A 68 -1.61 -10.40 -11.33
C GLN A 68 -1.70 -10.96 -9.91
N SER A 69 -2.18 -12.20 -9.78
CA SER A 69 -2.29 -12.87 -8.49
C SER A 69 -0.92 -13.20 -7.91
N VAL A 70 0.04 -13.63 -8.73
CA VAL A 70 1.44 -13.86 -8.33
C VAL A 70 2.08 -12.55 -7.86
N MET A 71 1.99 -11.47 -8.63
CA MET A 71 2.53 -10.16 -8.26
C MET A 71 1.93 -9.65 -6.93
N ARG A 72 0.65 -9.97 -6.68
CA ARG A 72 0.00 -9.63 -5.41
C ARG A 72 0.58 -10.41 -4.24
N ILE A 73 0.87 -11.70 -4.41
CA ILE A 73 1.52 -12.52 -3.36
C ILE A 73 2.91 -11.97 -3.06
N ASP A 74 3.72 -11.70 -4.09
CA ASP A 74 5.07 -11.15 -3.92
C ASP A 74 5.04 -9.86 -3.09
N ARG A 75 4.08 -8.96 -3.37
CA ARG A 75 3.90 -7.73 -2.59
C ARG A 75 3.56 -8.01 -1.12
N ILE A 76 2.63 -8.94 -0.85
CA ILE A 76 2.26 -9.31 0.52
C ILE A 76 3.47 -9.87 1.28
N VAL A 77 4.29 -10.68 0.62
CA VAL A 77 5.52 -11.25 1.21
C VAL A 77 6.54 -10.14 1.53
N LEU A 78 6.75 -9.20 0.61
CA LEU A 78 7.65 -8.05 0.85
C LEU A 78 7.15 -7.18 2.01
N ASP A 79 5.87 -6.84 2.04
CA ASP A 79 5.27 -6.07 3.13
C ASP A 79 5.41 -6.80 4.48
N LEU A 80 5.29 -8.12 4.49
CA LEU A 80 5.51 -8.94 5.69
C LEU A 80 6.97 -8.90 6.16
N MET A 81 7.93 -9.06 5.23
CA MET A 81 9.36 -8.98 5.54
C MET A 81 9.74 -7.60 6.08
N ASP A 82 9.19 -6.54 5.49
CA ASP A 82 9.37 -5.17 5.98
C ASP A 82 8.80 -5.00 7.39
N THR A 83 7.60 -5.50 7.65
CA THR A 83 6.98 -5.45 8.98
C THR A 83 7.87 -6.12 10.03
N VAL A 84 8.43 -7.31 9.73
CA VAL A 84 9.35 -8.02 10.62
C VAL A 84 10.65 -7.23 10.83
N SER A 85 11.20 -6.63 9.77
CA SER A 85 12.42 -5.81 9.84
C SER A 85 12.21 -4.55 10.69
N ILE A 86 11.05 -3.91 10.54
CA ILE A 86 10.62 -2.74 11.32
C ILE A 86 10.49 -3.10 12.82
N GLU A 87 9.80 -4.20 13.14
CA GLU A 87 9.64 -4.65 14.54
C GLU A 87 10.99 -4.95 15.22
N GLN A 88 11.97 -5.40 14.44
CA GLN A 88 13.32 -5.66 14.92
C GLN A 88 14.21 -4.40 14.95
N GLY A 89 13.68 -3.23 14.60
CA GLY A 89 14.45 -1.98 14.49
C GLY A 89 15.53 -2.02 13.41
N ARG A 90 15.36 -2.86 12.38
CA ARG A 90 16.36 -3.12 11.32
C ARG A 90 16.02 -2.49 9.98
N LEU A 91 15.01 -1.63 9.92
CA LEU A 91 14.71 -0.91 8.68
C LEU A 91 15.87 0.05 8.38
N ALA A 92 16.81 -0.42 7.57
CA ALA A 92 17.90 0.42 7.07
C ALA A 92 17.45 1.09 5.76
N LEU A 93 17.65 2.41 5.66
CA LEU A 93 17.41 3.17 4.45
C LEU A 93 18.74 3.40 3.71
N SER A 94 18.70 3.29 2.40
CA SER A 94 19.80 3.70 1.51
C SER A 94 19.52 5.12 1.01
N LEU A 95 19.85 6.13 1.84
CA LEU A 95 19.59 7.52 1.50
C LEU A 95 20.57 8.00 0.43
N ILE A 96 20.04 8.49 -0.69
CA ILE A 96 20.80 9.10 -1.79
C ILE A 96 20.07 10.36 -2.28
N PRO A 97 20.78 11.32 -2.90
CA PRO A 97 20.14 12.44 -3.59
C PRO A 97 19.11 11.93 -4.60
N SER A 98 17.87 12.37 -4.49
CA SER A 98 16.74 11.79 -5.21
C SER A 98 15.81 12.87 -5.75
N ASP A 99 15.56 12.85 -7.06
CA ASP A 99 14.54 13.65 -7.73
C ASP A 99 13.17 12.97 -7.59
N LEU A 100 12.32 13.52 -6.71
CA LEU A 100 10.98 12.98 -6.50
C LEU A 100 10.09 13.12 -7.73
N SER A 101 10.27 14.15 -8.54
CA SER A 101 9.50 14.33 -9.79
C SER A 101 9.79 13.21 -10.78
N GLY A 102 11.08 12.91 -11.01
CA GLY A 102 11.52 11.81 -11.87
C GLY A 102 11.06 10.46 -11.37
N LEU A 103 11.12 10.23 -10.04
CA LEU A 103 10.62 9.00 -9.41
C LEU A 103 9.12 8.82 -9.68
N LEU A 104 8.30 9.83 -9.43
CA LEU A 104 6.85 9.76 -9.66
C LEU A 104 6.50 9.58 -11.14
N TYR A 105 7.30 10.14 -12.03
CA TYR A 105 7.13 9.95 -13.47
C TYR A 105 7.38 8.49 -13.88
N SER A 106 8.41 7.85 -13.31
CA SER A 106 8.68 6.42 -13.55
C SER A 106 7.54 5.54 -13.08
N VAL A 107 7.04 5.78 -11.85
CA VAL A 107 5.88 5.04 -11.30
C VAL A 107 4.64 5.20 -12.18
N LYS A 108 4.35 6.43 -12.65
CA LYS A 108 3.23 6.66 -13.58
C LYS A 108 3.40 5.88 -14.87
N LYS A 109 4.60 5.89 -15.45
CA LYS A 109 4.92 5.18 -16.70
C LYS A 109 4.68 3.69 -16.56
N ASP A 110 5.15 3.10 -15.46
CA ASP A 110 4.97 1.67 -15.19
C ASP A 110 3.49 1.32 -15.00
N TYR A 111 2.73 2.13 -14.27
CA TYR A 111 1.28 1.96 -14.13
C TYR A 111 0.56 2.01 -15.48
N CYS A 112 0.89 2.98 -16.35
CA CYS A 112 0.26 3.12 -17.66
C CYS A 112 0.60 1.97 -18.62
N SER A 113 1.68 1.23 -18.37
CA SER A 113 2.05 0.04 -19.16
C SER A 113 1.14 -1.16 -18.87
N HIS A 114 0.41 -1.13 -17.76
CA HIS A 114 -0.51 -2.18 -17.34
C HIS A 114 -1.89 -1.55 -17.07
N PRO A 115 -2.76 -1.47 -18.09
CA PRO A 115 -4.07 -0.81 -17.95
C PRO A 115 -4.86 -1.33 -16.76
N SER A 116 -5.45 -0.42 -16.00
CA SER A 116 -6.31 -0.75 -14.89
C SER A 116 -7.52 -1.58 -15.33
N PRO A 117 -7.78 -2.76 -14.73
CA PRO A 117 -8.98 -3.54 -15.02
C PRO A 117 -10.27 -2.81 -14.61
N LYS A 118 -10.16 -1.78 -13.78
CA LYS A 118 -11.27 -0.96 -13.31
C LYS A 118 -11.48 0.32 -14.11
N ASN A 119 -10.77 0.47 -15.23
CA ASN A 119 -10.86 1.64 -16.12
C ASN A 119 -10.61 2.97 -15.37
N ASN A 120 -9.69 2.98 -14.41
CA ASN A 120 -9.30 4.19 -13.70
C ASN A 120 -8.22 4.95 -14.48
N GLN A 121 -8.24 6.27 -14.40
CA GLN A 121 -7.23 7.15 -14.99
C GLN A 121 -6.21 7.57 -13.92
N LEU A 122 -4.90 7.43 -14.20
CA LEU A 122 -3.84 7.96 -13.34
C LEU A 122 -3.33 9.31 -13.86
N VAL A 123 -3.45 10.33 -13.05
CA VAL A 123 -2.98 11.70 -13.32
C VAL A 123 -1.78 12.02 -12.43
N LEU A 124 -0.74 12.65 -12.98
CA LEU A 124 0.42 13.14 -12.22
C LEU A 124 0.53 14.65 -12.42
N THR A 125 0.66 15.37 -11.32
CA THR A 125 0.90 16.82 -11.27
C THR A 125 2.09 17.09 -10.36
N THR A 126 3.14 17.72 -10.87
CA THR A 126 4.35 18.04 -10.10
C THR A 126 4.63 19.54 -10.17
N GLN A 127 5.01 20.12 -9.05
CA GLN A 127 5.57 21.46 -9.03
C GLN A 127 6.98 21.42 -9.61
N SER A 128 7.29 22.32 -10.53
CA SER A 128 8.60 22.43 -11.15
C SER A 128 9.62 23.14 -10.25
N GLY A 129 10.88 22.78 -10.40
CA GLY A 129 11.99 23.48 -9.71
C GLY A 129 12.18 23.05 -8.25
N LEU A 130 11.65 21.91 -7.83
CA LEU A 130 11.94 21.35 -6.52
C LEU A 130 13.35 20.77 -6.49
N PRO A 131 14.09 20.95 -5.37
CA PRO A 131 15.41 20.38 -5.21
C PRO A 131 15.38 18.86 -5.03
N GLU A 132 16.50 18.19 -5.27
CA GLU A 132 16.68 16.81 -4.82
C GLU A 132 16.66 16.73 -3.28
N ILE A 133 16.17 15.62 -2.75
CA ILE A 133 16.17 15.34 -1.32
C ILE A 133 16.95 14.06 -1.03
N SER A 134 17.46 13.93 0.21
CA SER A 134 18.09 12.69 0.67
C SER A 134 17.01 11.66 1.00
N ALA A 135 16.86 10.65 0.15
CA ALA A 135 15.84 9.64 0.30
C ALA A 135 16.28 8.28 -0.24
N ASP A 136 15.56 7.23 0.14
CA ASP A 136 15.67 5.90 -0.45
C ASP A 136 14.61 5.75 -1.57
N PRO A 137 14.99 5.81 -2.85
CA PRO A 137 14.05 5.82 -3.95
C PRO A 137 13.27 4.51 -4.08
N GLU A 138 13.87 3.36 -3.75
CA GLU A 138 13.18 2.06 -3.82
C GLU A 138 12.06 1.99 -2.78
N ARG A 139 12.32 2.46 -1.57
CA ARG A 139 11.33 2.54 -0.49
C ARG A 139 10.23 3.56 -0.79
N LEU A 140 10.56 4.69 -1.42
CA LEU A 140 9.55 5.67 -1.83
C LEU A 140 8.68 5.15 -2.98
N ILE A 141 9.25 4.44 -3.95
CA ILE A 141 8.48 3.74 -5.00
C ILE A 141 7.51 2.74 -4.36
N GLN A 142 7.96 1.97 -3.36
CA GLN A 142 7.11 1.05 -2.61
C GLN A 142 5.93 1.79 -1.95
N VAL A 143 6.19 2.93 -1.26
CA VAL A 143 5.13 3.74 -0.65
C VAL A 143 4.11 4.20 -1.69
N VAL A 144 4.57 4.85 -2.77
CA VAL A 144 3.69 5.39 -3.81
C VAL A 144 2.88 4.28 -4.48
N THR A 145 3.51 3.16 -4.80
CA THR A 145 2.85 2.01 -5.43
C THR A 145 1.79 1.38 -4.50
N ASN A 146 2.07 1.30 -3.19
CA ASN A 146 1.09 0.84 -2.21
C ASN A 146 -0.12 1.77 -2.12
N LEU A 147 0.11 3.09 -2.13
CA LEU A 147 -0.97 4.08 -2.12
C LEU A 147 -1.82 4.03 -3.40
N ILE A 148 -1.19 3.90 -4.58
CA ILE A 148 -1.90 3.73 -5.86
C ILE A 148 -2.72 2.43 -5.84
N SER A 149 -2.15 1.32 -5.38
CA SER A 149 -2.86 0.02 -5.30
C SER A 149 -4.07 0.08 -4.37
N ASN A 150 -3.98 0.83 -3.27
CA ASN A 150 -5.12 1.07 -2.39
C ASN A 150 -6.19 1.92 -3.09
N ALA A 151 -5.80 2.99 -3.76
CA ALA A 151 -6.70 3.83 -4.54
C ALA A 151 -7.42 3.01 -5.63
N GLU A 152 -6.69 2.18 -6.40
CA GLU A 152 -7.23 1.26 -7.39
C GLU A 152 -8.27 0.30 -6.81
N ARG A 153 -8.02 -0.23 -5.62
CA ARG A 153 -8.96 -1.16 -4.96
C ARG A 153 -10.33 -0.54 -4.71
N HIS A 154 -10.37 0.75 -4.38
CA HIS A 154 -11.56 1.46 -3.93
C HIS A 154 -12.17 2.41 -4.96
N THR A 155 -11.55 2.53 -6.14
CA THR A 155 -12.03 3.36 -7.26
C THR A 155 -12.45 2.50 -8.43
N GLN A 156 -13.52 2.88 -9.12
CA GLN A 156 -13.99 2.26 -10.35
C GLN A 156 -14.46 3.34 -11.32
N ASN A 157 -13.99 3.32 -12.57
CA ASN A 157 -14.26 4.33 -13.60
C ASN A 157 -13.98 5.75 -13.11
N GLY A 158 -12.94 5.92 -12.26
CA GLY A 158 -12.61 7.17 -11.62
C GLY A 158 -11.21 7.66 -11.93
N THR A 159 -10.74 8.61 -11.12
CA THR A 159 -9.42 9.22 -11.28
C THR A 159 -8.60 9.02 -10.02
N ILE A 160 -7.34 8.61 -10.22
CA ILE A 160 -6.32 8.58 -9.18
C ILE A 160 -5.33 9.70 -9.54
N THR A 161 -5.09 10.61 -8.63
CA THR A 161 -4.19 11.74 -8.85
C THR A 161 -3.00 11.66 -7.92
N ILE A 162 -1.80 11.72 -8.47
CA ILE A 162 -0.57 11.92 -7.70
C ILE A 162 -0.19 13.39 -7.84
N SER A 163 0.06 14.07 -6.75
CA SER A 163 0.58 15.44 -6.78
C SER A 163 1.83 15.57 -5.92
N LEU A 164 2.79 16.37 -6.38
CA LEU A 164 4.00 16.74 -5.66
C LEU A 164 4.05 18.25 -5.55
N THR A 165 4.18 18.76 -4.32
CA THR A 165 4.31 20.18 -4.00
C THR A 165 5.45 20.39 -3.02
N GLY A 166 6.12 21.56 -3.09
CA GLY A 166 7.15 21.98 -2.14
C GLY A 166 6.68 23.14 -1.29
N GLU A 167 7.01 23.08 -0.01
CA GLU A 167 6.94 24.18 0.95
C GLU A 167 8.35 24.34 1.57
N PRO A 168 8.70 25.50 2.15
CA PRO A 168 10.04 25.68 2.72
C PRO A 168 10.44 24.55 3.68
N GLY A 169 11.49 23.82 3.32
CA GLY A 169 12.03 22.70 4.09
C GLY A 169 11.29 21.35 3.93
N TRP A 170 10.25 21.26 3.08
CA TRP A 170 9.46 20.04 2.93
C TRP A 170 8.95 19.84 1.50
N GLN A 171 8.99 18.61 1.03
CA GLN A 171 8.26 18.20 -0.16
C GLN A 171 7.12 17.25 0.21
N THR A 172 5.92 17.52 -0.31
CA THR A 172 4.71 16.77 0.02
C THR A 172 4.17 16.08 -1.22
N ILE A 173 3.97 14.77 -1.11
CA ILE A 173 3.30 13.94 -2.12
C ILE A 173 1.89 13.63 -1.60
N CYS A 174 0.90 13.74 -2.47
CA CYS A 174 -0.46 13.32 -2.21
C CYS A 174 -0.91 12.32 -3.28
N VAL A 175 -1.47 11.20 -2.86
CA VAL A 175 -2.22 10.27 -3.70
C VAL A 175 -3.68 10.42 -3.35
N SER A 176 -4.48 10.86 -4.31
CA SER A 176 -5.92 11.12 -4.16
C SER A 176 -6.72 10.23 -5.09
N ASP A 177 -7.81 9.68 -4.63
CA ASP A 177 -8.76 8.91 -5.42
C ASP A 177 -10.18 9.46 -5.34
N THR A 178 -11.00 9.16 -6.35
CA THR A 178 -12.43 9.49 -6.39
C THR A 178 -13.31 8.28 -6.04
N GLY A 179 -12.81 7.40 -5.19
CA GLY A 179 -13.45 6.14 -4.82
C GLY A 179 -14.49 6.27 -3.71
N THR A 180 -14.77 5.16 -3.04
CA THR A 180 -15.80 5.06 -2.01
C THR A 180 -15.50 5.84 -0.73
N GLY A 181 -14.25 6.23 -0.51
CA GLY A 181 -13.82 6.87 0.74
C GLY A 181 -13.90 5.95 1.95
N MET A 182 -13.73 6.54 3.14
CA MET A 182 -13.72 5.84 4.43
C MET A 182 -14.69 6.49 5.41
N SER A 183 -15.31 5.66 6.26
CA SER A 183 -16.04 6.13 7.43
C SER A 183 -15.08 6.81 8.43
N GLU A 184 -15.62 7.60 9.35
CA GLU A 184 -14.79 8.29 10.36
C GLU A 184 -14.03 7.32 11.26
N GLU A 185 -14.62 6.18 11.58
CA GLU A 185 -14.01 5.13 12.39
C GLU A 185 -12.83 4.48 11.65
N MET A 186 -13.02 4.12 10.38
CA MET A 186 -11.97 3.59 9.53
C MET A 186 -10.82 4.57 9.38
N ARG A 187 -11.14 5.86 9.14
CA ARG A 187 -10.15 6.93 8.98
C ARG A 187 -9.28 7.13 10.20
N LYS A 188 -9.87 7.13 11.41
CA LYS A 188 -9.12 7.30 12.68
C LYS A 188 -8.11 6.18 12.92
N ASN A 189 -8.36 5.02 12.36
CA ASN A 189 -7.55 3.83 12.59
C ASN A 189 -6.59 3.49 11.44
N ALA A 190 -6.78 4.05 10.26
CA ALA A 190 -6.08 3.66 9.03
C ALA A 190 -4.53 3.74 9.08
N LEU A 191 -3.95 4.57 9.95
CA LEU A 191 -2.50 4.73 10.10
C LEU A 191 -1.94 4.20 11.42
N LYS A 192 -2.79 3.66 12.32
CA LYS A 192 -2.36 3.32 13.69
C LYS A 192 -1.58 2.01 13.82
N GLY A 193 -1.49 1.21 12.75
CA GLY A 193 -0.73 -0.03 12.76
C GLY A 193 -1.17 -1.04 13.83
N TYR A 194 -0.29 -1.93 14.21
CA TYR A 194 -0.42 -3.11 15.07
C TYR A 194 -1.08 -2.91 16.46
N VAL A 195 -1.31 -1.68 16.89
CA VAL A 195 -1.72 -1.36 18.28
C VAL A 195 -3.23 -1.45 18.50
N SER A 196 -4.03 -1.62 17.45
CA SER A 196 -5.49 -1.71 17.59
C SER A 196 -5.95 -3.16 17.71
N ALA A 197 -6.57 -3.50 18.84
CA ALA A 197 -7.18 -4.82 19.10
C ALA A 197 -8.45 -5.08 18.27
N ASP A 198 -8.78 -4.22 17.33
CA ASP A 198 -10.03 -4.26 16.57
C ASP A 198 -9.90 -5.13 15.33
N LYS A 199 -10.74 -6.18 15.24
CA LYS A 199 -10.68 -7.21 14.17
C LYS A 199 -10.96 -6.65 12.76
N ASP A 200 -11.66 -5.53 12.65
CA ASP A 200 -11.99 -4.90 11.36
C ASP A 200 -10.83 -4.06 10.78
N TYR A 201 -9.81 -3.79 11.58
CA TYR A 201 -8.66 -2.98 11.23
C TYR A 201 -7.82 -3.57 10.08
N TRP A 202 -7.62 -4.89 10.09
CA TRP A 202 -6.78 -5.62 9.12
C TRP A 202 -7.41 -5.80 7.74
N ARG A 203 -8.68 -5.43 7.57
CA ARG A 203 -9.36 -5.46 6.26
C ARG A 203 -8.75 -4.47 5.25
N HIS A 204 -7.95 -3.51 5.70
CA HIS A 204 -7.34 -2.46 4.85
C HIS A 204 -5.88 -2.76 4.45
N GLY A 205 -5.32 -3.89 4.91
CA GLY A 205 -4.00 -4.38 4.49
C GLY A 205 -2.81 -3.80 5.26
N ILE A 206 -1.68 -4.48 5.17
CA ILE A 206 -0.40 -4.16 5.82
C ILE A 206 0.23 -2.91 5.19
N GLY A 207 -0.10 -2.63 3.92
CA GLY A 207 0.58 -1.63 3.10
C GLY A 207 0.62 -0.22 3.69
N LEU A 208 -0.48 0.25 4.34
CA LEU A 208 -0.51 1.60 4.91
C LEU A 208 0.37 1.73 6.16
N TYR A 209 0.49 0.66 6.94
CA TYR A 209 1.41 0.59 8.07
C TYR A 209 2.87 0.63 7.61
N VAL A 210 3.21 -0.16 6.59
CA VAL A 210 4.55 -0.15 5.99
C VAL A 210 4.87 1.25 5.44
N CYS A 211 3.93 1.90 4.75
CA CYS A 211 4.09 3.28 4.30
C CYS A 211 4.40 4.22 5.47
N HIS A 212 3.64 4.12 6.57
CA HIS A 212 3.88 4.96 7.75
C HIS A 212 5.29 4.77 8.31
N GLN A 213 5.75 3.52 8.42
CA GLN A 213 7.09 3.22 8.95
C GLN A 213 8.20 3.70 8.03
N ILE A 214 8.08 3.49 6.72
CA ILE A 214 9.06 3.98 5.74
C ILE A 214 9.16 5.51 5.79
N ILE A 215 8.03 6.21 5.78
CA ILE A 215 8.03 7.68 5.82
C ILE A 215 8.58 8.20 7.16
N THR A 216 8.24 7.56 8.27
CA THR A 216 8.79 7.91 9.59
C THR A 216 10.31 7.70 9.64
N ALA A 217 10.81 6.63 9.05
CA ALA A 217 12.25 6.37 8.96
C ALA A 217 13.01 7.41 8.13
N HIS A 218 12.34 8.02 7.13
CA HIS A 218 12.86 9.16 6.37
C HIS A 218 12.75 10.51 7.13
N GLY A 219 12.32 10.54 8.39
CA GLY A 219 12.05 11.77 9.13
C GLY A 219 10.81 12.53 8.66
N GLY A 220 10.00 11.90 7.83
CA GLY A 220 8.80 12.47 7.24
C GLY A 220 7.54 12.30 8.10
N LYS A 221 6.42 12.74 7.55
CA LYS A 221 5.07 12.62 8.15
C LYS A 221 4.10 12.06 7.12
N ILE A 222 3.15 11.23 7.57
CA ILE A 222 2.06 10.73 6.73
C ILE A 222 0.72 10.98 7.41
N TRP A 223 -0.28 11.42 6.65
CA TRP A 223 -1.65 11.63 7.13
C TRP A 223 -2.64 11.40 6.01
N LEU A 224 -3.92 11.30 6.34
CA LEU A 224 -4.96 11.10 5.36
C LEU A 224 -6.21 11.95 5.65
N LYS A 225 -6.92 12.29 4.57
CA LYS A 225 -8.25 12.87 4.57
C LYS A 225 -9.15 11.96 3.75
N SER A 226 -10.29 11.60 4.29
CA SER A 226 -11.28 10.79 3.59
C SER A 226 -12.66 11.03 4.14
N LYS A 227 -13.65 10.93 3.28
CA LYS A 227 -15.06 10.96 3.63
C LYS A 227 -15.79 9.97 2.75
N GLU A 228 -16.74 9.26 3.33
CA GLU A 228 -17.53 8.24 2.63
C GLU A 228 -18.25 8.87 1.42
N GLY A 229 -18.08 8.25 0.26
CA GLY A 229 -18.61 8.73 -1.03
C GLY A 229 -17.81 9.84 -1.71
N GLU A 230 -16.76 10.41 -1.06
CA GLU A 230 -15.97 11.53 -1.62
C GLU A 230 -14.51 11.11 -1.97
N GLY A 231 -14.14 9.83 -1.76
CA GLY A 231 -12.80 9.33 -2.01
C GLY A 231 -11.83 9.51 -0.85
N THR A 232 -10.56 9.27 -1.12
CA THR A 232 -9.48 9.34 -0.13
C THR A 232 -8.30 10.14 -0.66
N GLN A 233 -7.67 10.89 0.22
CA GLN A 233 -6.40 11.59 -0.01
C GLN A 233 -5.41 11.13 1.04
N VAL A 234 -4.32 10.53 0.62
CA VAL A 234 -3.19 10.17 1.50
C VAL A 234 -2.03 11.06 1.18
N PHE A 235 -1.53 11.76 2.18
CA PHE A 235 -0.43 12.70 2.07
C PHE A 235 0.77 12.15 2.82
N PHE A 236 1.96 12.37 2.28
CA PHE A 236 3.19 12.26 3.05
C PHE A 236 4.16 13.37 2.69
N SER A 237 4.91 13.85 3.68
CA SER A 237 5.93 14.88 3.50
C SER A 237 7.30 14.35 3.89
N LEU A 238 8.32 14.77 3.16
CA LEU A 238 9.71 14.44 3.39
C LEU A 238 10.49 15.73 3.62
N PRO A 239 11.45 15.74 4.56
CA PRO A 239 12.26 16.93 4.81
C PRO A 239 13.23 17.17 3.63
N GLU A 240 13.41 18.43 3.29
CA GLU A 240 14.58 18.88 2.51
C GLU A 240 15.77 18.95 3.46
N GLU A 241 16.94 18.44 3.07
CA GLU A 241 18.14 18.65 3.87
C GLU A 241 18.41 20.15 3.99
N GLU A 242 18.63 20.64 5.21
CA GLU A 242 19.18 21.98 5.40
C GLU A 242 20.58 22.02 4.77
N SER A 243 20.74 22.87 3.75
CA SER A 243 22.02 23.10 3.05
C SER A 243 23.03 23.77 3.95
#